data_295af87cd84f90c700f4df5bc54db458
#
_entry.id   295af87cd84f90c700f4df5bc54db458
#
_cell.length_a   1.000
_cell.length_b   1.000
_cell.length_c   1.000
_cell.angle_alpha   90.00
_cell.angle_beta   90.00
_cell.angle_gamma   90.00
#
_symmetry.space_group_name_H-M   'P 1'
#
loop_
_entity.id
_entity.type
_entity.pdbx_description
1 polymer ?
#
loop_
_entity_poly.entity_id
_entity_poly.type
_entity_poly.pdbx_seq_one_letter_code
_entity_poly.pdbx_strand_id
1 'polypeptide(L)'
;MNYRAKYLLILFFLSLFAGYDLLAVAASSHRKKERLSEYVNPFIGASTNVRKARAGHGLGKTFPGATTPWGMTQVSPNTITGGDNGPGYSDEHTTIEGFALTQMSGIGWYGDLGNFLVMPTTGELFTYRGTEQYPEKGYRSRYNKRSEKASAGYYSVFLSDYKIKAELTATPHCGIMRFTYPKHKQARIQIDLARRVGGTSTRQYIERVDDRTIRGWMRCTPAGGGWGNGSGKADYTVYFYAQFSCPLKEYGIWSADISDNWTRRLGDIGKPEYIDRVIHAETFHKRDKMEGNHLGFYTEFPTEEDDEVVVKTGISFVRMKGAEMNLKAEVRGWNFDRYRDKAASLWDEALSKIKVSGGTRDMRTIFYTALYHTMIDPRAFTDVTGEYIGGDKQVHKTDDFIKRTVFSGWDVFRSQFPLQTIINPEVVNDMICSFISLAEENGTKYYDRWEFLNAYSGCMVGNPAISVIADAYRKGIRNYDVKKAYAYAVNTAEKMGNDKKLGYV
;
A
#
# COMPACT_ATOMS: atom_id res chain seq x y z
N MET A 1 10.04 -50.98 -60.66
CA MET A 1 10.10 -49.65 -60.02
C MET A 1 11.56 -49.34 -59.69
N ASN A 2 12.16 -48.36 -60.39
CA ASN A 2 13.60 -48.06 -60.38
C ASN A 2 14.10 -47.61 -59.00
N TYR A 3 15.24 -48.08 -58.54
CA TYR A 3 15.90 -47.75 -57.30
C TYR A 3 16.00 -46.23 -57.05
N ARG A 4 16.13 -45.41 -58.09
CA ARG A 4 16.12 -43.95 -58.02
C ARG A 4 14.79 -43.36 -57.53
N ALA A 5 13.65 -43.95 -57.84
CA ALA A 5 12.35 -43.50 -57.40
C ALA A 5 12.10 -43.76 -55.91
N LYS A 6 12.67 -44.86 -55.39
CA LYS A 6 12.60 -45.12 -53.91
C LYS A 6 13.46 -44.16 -53.08
N TYR A 7 14.65 -43.80 -53.56
CA TYR A 7 15.49 -42.79 -52.88
C TYR A 7 14.90 -41.39 -52.88
N LEU A 8 14.26 -40.99 -53.96
CA LEU A 8 13.56 -39.68 -54.04
C LEU A 8 12.34 -39.63 -53.08
N LEU A 9 11.59 -40.72 -52.95
CA LEU A 9 10.47 -40.80 -52.00
C LEU A 9 10.94 -40.73 -50.54
N ILE A 10 12.05 -41.43 -50.22
CA ILE A 10 12.62 -41.42 -48.84
C ILE A 10 13.17 -40.02 -48.48
N LEU A 11 13.84 -39.34 -49.41
CA LEU A 11 14.31 -37.96 -49.22
C LEU A 11 13.16 -36.96 -49.05
N PHE A 12 12.04 -37.15 -49.78
CA PHE A 12 10.87 -36.30 -49.68
C PHE A 12 10.14 -36.50 -48.34
N PHE A 13 10.03 -37.74 -47.84
CA PHE A 13 9.49 -38.02 -46.51
C PHE A 13 10.39 -37.48 -45.39
N LEU A 14 11.72 -37.62 -45.48
CA LEU A 14 12.66 -37.07 -44.52
C LEU A 14 12.63 -35.54 -44.47
N SER A 15 12.46 -34.87 -45.60
CA SER A 15 12.30 -33.40 -45.65
C SER A 15 10.96 -32.93 -45.07
N LEU A 16 9.89 -33.71 -45.23
CA LEU A 16 8.59 -33.41 -44.59
C LEU A 16 8.66 -33.58 -43.06
N PHE A 17 9.32 -34.63 -42.54
CA PHE A 17 9.49 -34.78 -41.09
C PHE A 17 10.41 -33.71 -40.51
N ALA A 18 11.50 -33.34 -41.13
CA ALA A 18 12.38 -32.27 -40.71
C ALA A 18 11.67 -30.90 -40.74
N GLY A 19 10.75 -30.69 -41.71
CA GLY A 19 9.91 -29.49 -41.75
C GLY A 19 8.86 -29.41 -40.64
N TYR A 20 8.28 -30.53 -40.24
CA TYR A 20 7.35 -30.61 -39.12
C TYR A 20 8.04 -30.38 -37.77
N ASP A 21 9.25 -30.88 -37.54
CA ASP A 21 10.03 -30.66 -36.34
C ASP A 21 10.52 -29.21 -36.23
N LEU A 22 10.90 -28.57 -37.34
CA LEU A 22 11.28 -27.16 -37.38
C LEU A 22 10.06 -26.22 -37.15
N LEU A 23 8.89 -26.57 -37.67
CA LEU A 23 7.64 -25.81 -37.42
C LEU A 23 7.15 -26.03 -35.98
N ALA A 24 7.29 -27.19 -35.39
CA ALA A 24 6.97 -27.48 -34.00
C ALA A 24 7.92 -26.75 -33.04
N VAL A 25 9.23 -26.72 -33.34
CA VAL A 25 10.22 -25.96 -32.57
C VAL A 25 10.02 -24.46 -32.72
N ALA A 26 9.69 -23.95 -33.92
CA ALA A 26 9.36 -22.53 -34.14
C ALA A 26 8.04 -22.13 -33.46
N ALA A 27 7.03 -23.00 -33.43
CA ALA A 27 5.79 -22.78 -32.72
C ALA A 27 5.95 -22.85 -31.19
N SER A 28 6.93 -23.59 -30.67
CA SER A 28 7.26 -23.64 -29.24
C SER A 28 8.08 -22.43 -28.77
N SER A 29 8.82 -21.77 -29.68
CA SER A 29 9.69 -20.63 -29.33
C SER A 29 8.98 -19.29 -29.17
N HIS A 30 7.65 -19.19 -29.44
CA HIS A 30 6.88 -17.95 -29.34
C HIS A 30 5.71 -18.01 -28.35
N ARG A 31 5.58 -19.04 -27.52
CA ARG A 31 4.71 -18.90 -26.35
C ARG A 31 5.41 -17.93 -25.38
N LYS A 32 5.00 -16.66 -25.42
CA LYS A 32 5.30 -15.67 -24.38
C LYS A 32 5.06 -16.40 -23.03
N LYS A 33 6.12 -16.54 -22.24
CA LYS A 33 6.02 -17.22 -20.93
C LYS A 33 4.95 -16.51 -20.14
N GLU A 34 3.86 -17.20 -19.85
CA GLU A 34 2.70 -16.62 -19.15
C GLU A 34 3.16 -16.15 -17.77
N ARG A 35 2.94 -14.87 -17.47
CA ARG A 35 3.32 -14.26 -16.20
C ARG A 35 2.25 -14.56 -15.17
N LEU A 36 2.65 -15.03 -13.99
CA LEU A 36 1.70 -15.33 -12.90
C LEU A 36 1.02 -14.06 -12.38
N SER A 37 1.72 -12.93 -12.42
CA SER A 37 1.17 -11.61 -12.08
C SER A 37 -0.02 -11.19 -12.97
N GLU A 38 -0.15 -11.75 -14.19
CA GLU A 38 -1.27 -11.48 -15.11
C GLU A 38 -2.56 -12.20 -14.68
N TYR A 39 -2.50 -13.16 -13.76
CA TYR A 39 -3.67 -13.80 -13.15
C TYR A 39 -4.21 -13.03 -11.95
N VAL A 40 -3.43 -12.16 -11.34
CA VAL A 40 -3.86 -11.42 -10.16
C VAL A 40 -4.87 -10.35 -10.55
N ASN A 41 -6.05 -10.42 -9.95
CA ASN A 41 -7.09 -9.39 -10.05
C ASN A 41 -7.28 -8.69 -8.70
N PRO A 42 -6.63 -7.54 -8.46
CA PRO A 42 -6.71 -6.84 -7.18
C PRO A 42 -8.10 -6.28 -6.82
N PHE A 43 -9.06 -6.28 -7.76
CA PHE A 43 -10.45 -5.90 -7.48
C PHE A 43 -11.23 -6.99 -6.73
N ILE A 44 -10.75 -8.25 -6.72
CA ILE A 44 -11.39 -9.30 -5.93
C ILE A 44 -11.22 -8.95 -4.44
N GLY A 45 -12.35 -8.83 -3.74
CA GLY A 45 -12.40 -8.43 -2.33
C GLY A 45 -12.43 -6.92 -2.08
N ALA A 46 -12.58 -6.08 -3.12
CA ALA A 46 -12.64 -4.61 -2.99
C ALA A 46 -14.07 -4.03 -2.89
N SER A 47 -15.10 -4.87 -2.99
CA SER A 47 -16.51 -4.45 -2.84
C SER A 47 -16.86 -4.26 -1.37
N THR A 48 -17.50 -3.15 -1.02
CA THR A 48 -18.04 -2.89 0.32
C THR A 48 -19.55 -2.97 0.40
N ASN A 49 -20.20 -3.55 -0.62
CA ASN A 49 -21.65 -3.64 -0.72
C ASN A 49 -22.25 -4.66 0.26
N VAL A 50 -22.71 -4.19 1.41
CA VAL A 50 -23.32 -5.01 2.46
C VAL A 50 -24.57 -5.76 1.99
N ARG A 51 -25.32 -5.25 1.01
CA ARG A 51 -26.51 -5.91 0.48
C ARG A 51 -26.14 -7.16 -0.33
N LYS A 52 -25.09 -7.09 -1.14
CA LYS A 52 -24.58 -8.25 -1.88
C LYS A 52 -24.02 -9.32 -0.96
N ALA A 53 -23.42 -8.90 0.16
CA ALA A 53 -22.76 -9.81 1.07
C ALA A 53 -23.67 -10.50 2.05
N ARG A 54 -24.83 -10.00 2.28
CA ARG A 54 -25.72 -10.49 3.33
C ARG A 54 -25.10 -10.47 4.73
N ALA A 55 -24.07 -9.64 4.94
CA ALA A 55 -23.34 -9.51 6.19
C ALA A 55 -23.43 -8.08 6.71
N GLY A 56 -23.51 -7.90 8.02
CA GLY A 56 -23.63 -6.60 8.66
C GLY A 56 -22.38 -5.76 8.69
N HIS A 57 -21.23 -6.32 8.30
CA HIS A 57 -19.95 -5.61 8.15
C HIS A 57 -19.51 -5.66 6.70
N GLY A 58 -19.08 -4.53 6.19
CA GLY A 58 -18.60 -4.37 4.84
C GLY A 58 -17.59 -5.44 4.45
N LEU A 59 -17.61 -5.82 3.23
CA LEU A 59 -17.01 -7.02 2.75
C LEU A 59 -15.64 -6.85 2.23
N GLY A 60 -15.43 -5.83 1.44
CA GLY A 60 -14.16 -5.57 0.81
C GLY A 60 -13.17 -5.02 1.83
N LYS A 61 -12.05 -5.72 1.99
CA LYS A 61 -10.97 -5.33 2.88
C LYS A 61 -9.64 -5.22 2.13
N THR A 62 -9.71 -5.10 0.80
CA THR A 62 -8.53 -4.96 -0.07
C THR A 62 -8.61 -3.70 -0.91
N PHE A 63 -7.47 -3.28 -1.43
CA PHE A 63 -7.32 -2.15 -2.34
C PHE A 63 -6.82 -2.63 -3.71
N PRO A 64 -7.21 -1.98 -4.83
CA PRO A 64 -6.77 -2.38 -6.16
C PRO A 64 -5.40 -1.82 -6.55
N GLY A 65 -4.79 -1.00 -5.70
CA GLY A 65 -3.58 -0.27 -6.01
C GLY A 65 -2.32 -1.11 -6.10
N ALA A 66 -1.21 -0.45 -6.39
CA ALA A 66 0.07 -1.07 -6.61
C ALA A 66 0.84 -1.27 -5.30
N THR A 67 1.41 -2.45 -5.13
CA THR A 67 2.37 -2.77 -4.06
C THR A 67 3.35 -3.84 -4.53
N THR A 68 4.41 -4.09 -3.79
CA THR A 68 5.30 -5.25 -3.95
C THR A 68 5.04 -6.28 -2.84
N PRO A 69 5.49 -7.53 -2.96
CA PRO A 69 5.36 -8.50 -1.88
C PRO A 69 5.92 -7.93 -0.57
N TRP A 70 5.09 -7.89 0.48
CA TRP A 70 5.39 -7.36 1.81
C TRP A 70 6.01 -5.95 1.84
N GLY A 71 5.74 -5.13 0.81
CA GLY A 71 6.26 -3.77 0.73
C GLY A 71 5.67 -2.83 1.79
N MET A 72 6.50 -1.92 2.28
CA MET A 72 6.07 -0.82 3.16
C MET A 72 5.08 0.09 2.44
N THR A 73 5.29 0.32 1.14
CA THR A 73 4.48 1.22 0.31
C THR A 73 3.37 0.48 -0.42
N GLN A 74 2.16 1.03 -0.33
CA GLN A 74 0.95 0.51 -0.96
C GLN A 74 0.21 1.69 -1.58
N VAL A 75 0.37 1.87 -2.89
CA VAL A 75 -0.11 3.05 -3.63
C VAL A 75 -1.47 2.76 -4.21
N SER A 76 -2.51 3.43 -3.73
CA SER A 76 -3.87 3.13 -4.15
C SER A 76 -4.76 4.37 -4.21
N PRO A 77 -5.80 4.36 -5.07
CA PRO A 77 -6.83 5.37 -5.02
C PRO A 77 -7.61 5.31 -3.70
N ASN A 78 -7.92 6.49 -3.15
CA ASN A 78 -8.93 6.66 -2.13
C ASN A 78 -10.22 7.11 -2.80
N THR A 79 -11.29 6.33 -2.65
CA THR A 79 -12.61 6.65 -3.23
C THR A 79 -13.52 7.32 -2.21
N ILE A 80 -13.63 6.74 -1.05
CA ILE A 80 -14.29 7.36 0.11
C ILE A 80 -13.50 7.00 1.35
N THR A 81 -13.51 7.86 2.32
CA THR A 81 -12.83 7.65 3.58
C THR A 81 -13.84 7.48 4.68
N GLY A 82 -13.71 6.38 5.41
CA GLY A 82 -14.52 6.07 6.57
C GLY A 82 -15.53 4.94 6.39
N GLY A 83 -16.29 4.68 7.43
CA GLY A 83 -17.21 3.55 7.48
C GLY A 83 -16.49 2.20 7.41
N ASP A 84 -17.09 1.22 6.77
CA ASP A 84 -16.51 -0.13 6.59
C ASP A 84 -15.42 -0.21 5.51
N ASN A 85 -15.00 0.94 5.00
CA ASN A 85 -14.00 1.05 3.94
C ASN A 85 -12.59 1.25 4.53
N GLY A 86 -12.11 0.28 5.29
CA GLY A 86 -10.78 0.31 5.89
C GLY A 86 -9.62 0.55 4.90
N PRO A 87 -9.65 -0.04 3.69
CA PRO A 87 -8.63 0.20 2.66
C PRO A 87 -8.69 1.55 1.94
N GLY A 88 -9.69 2.39 2.20
CA GLY A 88 -9.87 3.67 1.50
C GLY A 88 -10.51 3.58 0.11
N TYR A 89 -10.74 2.38 -0.40
CA TYR A 89 -11.34 2.11 -1.71
C TYR A 89 -12.60 1.25 -1.61
N SER A 90 -13.57 1.51 -2.48
CA SER A 90 -14.71 0.62 -2.69
C SER A 90 -15.06 0.54 -4.17
N ASP A 91 -15.34 -0.67 -4.63
CA ASP A 91 -15.72 -0.94 -6.01
C ASP A 91 -17.05 -0.28 -6.42
N GLU A 92 -17.92 0.02 -5.46
CA GLU A 92 -19.19 0.68 -5.69
C GLU A 92 -19.11 2.20 -5.84
N HIS A 93 -17.98 2.81 -5.47
CA HIS A 93 -17.83 4.27 -5.55
C HIS A 93 -17.52 4.74 -6.97
N THR A 94 -17.88 5.98 -7.26
CA THR A 94 -17.80 6.58 -8.61
C THR A 94 -16.87 7.78 -8.67
N THR A 95 -16.25 8.14 -7.55
CA THR A 95 -15.33 9.27 -7.46
C THR A 95 -14.06 8.91 -6.71
N ILE A 96 -12.95 9.54 -7.04
CA ILE A 96 -11.64 9.40 -6.42
C ILE A 96 -11.25 10.72 -5.74
N GLU A 97 -10.81 10.64 -4.47
CA GLU A 97 -10.26 11.79 -3.72
C GLU A 97 -8.80 12.06 -4.07
N GLY A 98 -8.07 11.05 -4.48
CA GLY A 98 -6.65 11.09 -4.77
C GLY A 98 -6.01 9.72 -4.60
N PHE A 99 -4.68 9.69 -4.67
CA PHE A 99 -3.86 8.49 -4.59
C PHE A 99 -2.93 8.58 -3.40
N ALA A 100 -3.09 7.65 -2.44
CA ALA A 100 -2.28 7.62 -1.23
C ALA A 100 -1.15 6.59 -1.33
N LEU A 101 -0.09 6.76 -0.51
CA LEU A 101 1.09 5.88 -0.50
C LEU A 101 0.98 4.74 0.51
N THR A 102 0.02 4.79 1.42
CA THR A 102 -0.15 3.81 2.49
C THR A 102 -1.59 3.33 2.54
N GLN A 103 -1.80 2.02 2.62
CA GLN A 103 -3.13 1.41 2.65
C GLN A 103 -3.18 0.25 3.64
N MET A 104 -4.39 -0.26 3.89
CA MET A 104 -4.64 -1.47 4.67
C MET A 104 -5.21 -2.55 3.76
N SER A 105 -4.87 -3.81 4.00
CA SER A 105 -5.43 -4.95 3.27
C SER A 105 -5.75 -6.11 4.22
N GLY A 106 -6.87 -6.78 3.97
CA GLY A 106 -7.30 -7.95 4.72
C GLY A 106 -7.78 -7.68 6.14
N ILE A 107 -7.82 -6.42 6.55
CA ILE A 107 -8.08 -6.00 7.91
C ILE A 107 -9.38 -5.22 7.98
N GLY A 108 -10.05 -5.32 9.11
CA GLY A 108 -11.25 -4.57 9.41
C GLY A 108 -11.01 -3.05 9.45
N TRP A 109 -12.00 -2.38 9.70
CA TRP A 109 -12.28 -0.97 9.74
C TRP A 109 -11.56 -0.22 10.86
N TYR A 110 -10.47 0.50 10.50
CA TYR A 110 -9.69 1.27 11.49
C TYR A 110 -9.45 2.73 11.12
N GLY A 111 -9.53 3.08 9.83
CA GLY A 111 -9.38 4.44 9.35
C GLY A 111 -7.96 5.01 9.48
N ASP A 112 -6.98 4.15 9.69
CA ASP A 112 -5.57 4.51 9.67
C ASP A 112 -5.00 4.43 8.26
N LEU A 113 -3.82 5.05 8.05
CA LEU A 113 -3.15 5.10 6.76
C LEU A 113 -3.92 5.95 5.72
N GLY A 114 -3.65 5.79 4.43
CA GLY A 114 -4.15 6.70 3.40
C GLY A 114 -3.37 8.01 3.36
N ASN A 115 -2.11 7.98 3.78
CA ASN A 115 -1.25 9.15 3.94
C ASN A 115 -0.62 9.59 2.62
N PHE A 116 -0.25 10.87 2.55
CA PHE A 116 0.35 11.51 1.39
C PHE A 116 -0.56 11.38 0.17
N LEU A 117 -1.74 12.01 0.29
CA LEU A 117 -2.78 11.95 -0.74
C LEU A 117 -2.46 12.90 -1.89
N VAL A 118 -2.11 12.35 -3.04
CA VAL A 118 -1.76 13.08 -4.26
C VAL A 118 -2.97 13.12 -5.19
N MET A 119 -3.32 14.32 -5.69
CA MET A 119 -4.37 14.49 -6.69
C MET A 119 -3.89 15.36 -7.85
N PRO A 120 -3.83 14.84 -9.08
CA PRO A 120 -3.61 15.65 -10.27
C PRO A 120 -4.90 16.36 -10.65
N THR A 121 -4.84 17.67 -10.91
CA THR A 121 -6.00 18.49 -11.27
C THR A 121 -5.68 19.48 -12.38
N THR A 122 -6.71 20.11 -12.95
CA THR A 122 -6.61 21.26 -13.86
C THR A 122 -7.59 22.35 -13.43
N GLY A 123 -7.30 23.61 -13.73
CA GLY A 123 -8.19 24.74 -13.44
C GLY A 123 -8.05 25.28 -12.01
N GLU A 124 -9.14 25.54 -11.33
CA GLU A 124 -9.15 26.15 -10.00
C GLU A 124 -8.52 25.26 -8.92
N LEU A 125 -7.83 25.86 -7.95
CA LEU A 125 -7.30 25.17 -6.77
C LEU A 125 -8.40 25.00 -5.73
N PHE A 126 -8.72 23.77 -5.40
CA PHE A 126 -9.56 23.41 -4.27
C PHE A 126 -8.71 22.85 -3.13
N THR A 127 -8.93 23.34 -1.93
CA THR A 127 -8.29 22.85 -0.69
C THR A 127 -9.14 21.81 0.03
N TYR A 128 -10.42 21.71 -0.33
CA TYR A 128 -11.36 20.72 0.17
C TYR A 128 -11.56 19.57 -0.84
N ARG A 129 -11.72 18.36 -0.34
CA ARG A 129 -11.87 17.16 -1.17
C ARG A 129 -13.19 17.05 -1.94
N GLY A 130 -14.22 17.80 -1.53
CA GLY A 130 -15.58 17.53 -2.00
C GLY A 130 -16.22 16.30 -1.35
N THR A 131 -17.40 15.95 -1.84
CA THR A 131 -18.10 14.71 -1.46
C THR A 131 -18.37 13.88 -2.69
N GLU A 132 -18.75 12.60 -2.53
CA GLU A 132 -19.13 11.76 -3.68
C GLU A 132 -20.36 12.33 -4.41
N GLN A 133 -21.30 12.93 -3.66
CA GLN A 133 -22.50 13.55 -4.21
C GLN A 133 -22.21 14.86 -4.95
N TYR A 134 -21.23 15.64 -4.47
CA TYR A 134 -20.85 16.96 -5.01
C TYR A 134 -19.33 17.02 -5.21
N PRO A 135 -18.77 16.23 -6.13
CA PRO A 135 -17.33 16.20 -6.37
C PRO A 135 -16.81 17.55 -6.89
N GLU A 136 -17.62 18.29 -7.66
CA GLU A 136 -17.29 19.61 -8.21
C GLU A 136 -17.13 20.72 -7.15
N LYS A 137 -17.49 20.47 -5.89
CA LYS A 137 -17.25 21.38 -4.77
C LYS A 137 -15.88 21.19 -4.11
N GLY A 138 -15.00 20.40 -4.73
CA GLY A 138 -13.67 20.14 -4.23
C GLY A 138 -12.76 19.52 -5.30
N TYR A 139 -11.60 19.00 -4.89
CA TYR A 139 -10.63 18.42 -5.81
C TYR A 139 -10.90 16.97 -6.23
N ARG A 140 -11.95 16.34 -5.72
CA ARG A 140 -12.37 14.97 -6.10
C ARG A 140 -12.73 14.90 -7.58
N SER A 141 -12.50 13.78 -8.24
CA SER A 141 -12.91 13.55 -9.63
C SER A 141 -13.82 12.34 -9.76
N ARG A 142 -14.81 12.46 -10.62
CA ARG A 142 -15.54 11.32 -11.15
C ARG A 142 -14.63 10.48 -12.02
N TYR A 143 -14.95 9.19 -12.14
CA TYR A 143 -14.27 8.28 -13.06
C TYR A 143 -15.22 7.20 -13.57
N ASN A 144 -14.88 6.61 -14.70
CA ASN A 144 -15.62 5.48 -15.24
C ASN A 144 -14.92 4.18 -14.82
N LYS A 145 -15.64 3.27 -14.18
CA LYS A 145 -15.14 1.95 -13.79
C LYS A 145 -14.45 1.18 -14.92
N ARG A 146 -14.93 1.32 -16.15
CA ARG A 146 -14.32 0.68 -17.33
C ARG A 146 -12.90 1.22 -17.65
N SER A 147 -12.54 2.39 -17.13
CA SER A 147 -11.19 2.95 -17.29
C SER A 147 -10.20 2.42 -16.28
N GLU A 148 -10.67 1.81 -15.19
CA GLU A 148 -9.78 1.20 -14.20
C GLU A 148 -9.12 -0.07 -14.74
N LYS A 149 -7.82 -0.17 -14.49
CA LYS A 149 -7.05 -1.39 -14.73
C LYS A 149 -6.14 -1.62 -13.53
N ALA A 150 -6.13 -2.85 -13.05
CA ALA A 150 -5.24 -3.25 -11.97
C ALA A 150 -4.62 -4.63 -12.25
N SER A 151 -3.41 -4.81 -11.82
CA SER A 151 -2.67 -6.06 -11.79
C SER A 151 -1.67 -6.03 -10.64
N ALA A 152 -1.02 -7.13 -10.36
CA ALA A 152 0.01 -7.15 -9.32
C ALA A 152 1.11 -6.09 -9.59
N GLY A 153 1.20 -5.09 -8.71
CA GLY A 153 2.17 -4.00 -8.81
C GLY A 153 1.81 -2.83 -9.73
N TYR A 154 0.58 -2.78 -10.25
CA TYR A 154 0.14 -1.71 -11.13
C TYR A 154 -1.35 -1.38 -10.98
N TYR A 155 -1.66 -0.09 -11.07
CA TYR A 155 -3.03 0.42 -11.18
C TYR A 155 -3.10 1.60 -12.14
N SER A 156 -4.21 1.76 -12.84
CA SER A 156 -4.50 2.97 -13.64
C SER A 156 -5.98 3.29 -13.70
N VAL A 157 -6.28 4.58 -13.90
CA VAL A 157 -7.64 5.10 -14.06
C VAL A 157 -7.63 6.41 -14.87
N PHE A 158 -8.76 6.74 -15.48
CA PHE A 158 -8.99 8.04 -16.13
C PHE A 158 -9.92 8.91 -15.26
N LEU A 159 -9.40 10.04 -14.81
CA LEU A 159 -10.11 11.05 -14.02
C LEU A 159 -10.94 11.92 -14.97
N SER A 160 -12.26 11.72 -14.97
CA SER A 160 -13.14 12.28 -16.00
C SER A 160 -13.28 13.80 -15.94
N ASP A 161 -13.31 14.38 -14.73
CA ASP A 161 -13.51 15.82 -14.55
C ASP A 161 -12.27 16.62 -14.98
N TYR A 162 -11.08 16.06 -14.83
CA TYR A 162 -9.81 16.69 -15.18
C TYR A 162 -9.22 16.17 -16.51
N LYS A 163 -9.79 15.12 -17.10
CA LYS A 163 -9.29 14.46 -18.31
C LYS A 163 -7.83 13.98 -18.16
N ILE A 164 -7.48 13.51 -16.97
CA ILE A 164 -6.13 13.06 -16.63
C ILE A 164 -6.13 11.54 -16.49
N LYS A 165 -5.17 10.88 -17.15
CA LYS A 165 -4.87 9.47 -16.88
C LYS A 165 -3.88 9.40 -15.73
N ALA A 166 -4.22 8.66 -14.68
CA ALA A 166 -3.34 8.35 -13.56
C ALA A 166 -2.86 6.90 -13.63
N GLU A 167 -1.58 6.68 -13.43
CA GLU A 167 -0.94 5.37 -13.38
C GLU A 167 -0.06 5.27 -12.14
N LEU A 168 -0.15 4.14 -11.42
CA LEU A 168 0.53 3.90 -10.15
C LEU A 168 1.35 2.63 -10.21
N THR A 169 2.55 2.68 -9.63
CA THR A 169 3.37 1.50 -9.34
C THR A 169 4.15 1.71 -8.05
N ALA A 170 4.79 0.65 -7.54
CA ALA A 170 5.51 0.69 -6.28
C ALA A 170 6.83 -0.07 -6.33
N THR A 171 7.75 0.32 -5.45
CA THR A 171 8.86 -0.49 -4.97
C THR A 171 8.64 -0.77 -3.47
N PRO A 172 9.46 -1.56 -2.78
CA PRO A 172 9.22 -1.87 -1.36
C PRO A 172 8.99 -0.64 -0.47
N HIS A 173 9.70 0.46 -0.70
CA HIS A 173 9.63 1.66 0.14
C HIS A 173 9.17 2.92 -0.62
N CYS A 174 8.87 2.82 -1.92
CA CYS A 174 8.54 4.00 -2.72
C CYS A 174 7.30 3.78 -3.57
N GLY A 175 6.50 4.85 -3.69
CA GLY A 175 5.43 4.95 -4.68
C GLY A 175 5.87 5.79 -5.88
N ILE A 176 5.40 5.40 -7.07
CA ILE A 176 5.68 6.12 -8.31
C ILE A 176 4.36 6.31 -9.03
N MET A 177 4.04 7.55 -9.32
CA MET A 177 2.80 7.95 -9.98
C MET A 177 3.13 8.68 -11.28
N ARG A 178 2.46 8.32 -12.37
CA ARG A 178 2.54 9.01 -13.65
C ARG A 178 1.17 9.57 -13.99
N PHE A 179 1.14 10.86 -14.33
CA PHE A 179 -0.06 11.57 -14.74
C PHE A 179 0.09 12.09 -16.15
N THR A 180 -0.82 11.68 -17.06
CA THR A 180 -0.89 12.18 -18.43
C THR A 180 -1.98 13.23 -18.50
N TYR A 181 -1.62 14.45 -18.87
CA TYR A 181 -2.48 15.63 -18.84
C TYR A 181 -3.02 15.97 -20.22
N PRO A 182 -4.22 16.57 -20.31
CA PRO A 182 -4.65 17.30 -21.49
C PRO A 182 -3.86 18.61 -21.62
N LYS A 183 -3.98 19.28 -22.77
CA LYS A 183 -3.51 20.66 -22.91
C LYS A 183 -4.26 21.58 -21.96
N HIS A 184 -3.55 22.20 -21.04
CA HIS A 184 -4.12 23.14 -20.08
C HIS A 184 -3.11 24.17 -19.57
N LYS A 185 -3.56 25.43 -19.38
CA LYS A 185 -2.69 26.50 -18.87
C LYS A 185 -2.34 26.34 -17.38
N GLN A 186 -3.23 25.71 -16.60
CA GLN A 186 -3.14 25.50 -15.15
C GLN A 186 -3.35 24.00 -14.84
N ALA A 187 -2.42 23.16 -15.23
CA ALA A 187 -2.32 21.80 -14.72
C ALA A 187 -1.64 21.86 -13.35
N ARG A 188 -1.97 20.91 -12.49
CA ARG A 188 -1.51 20.93 -11.09
C ARG A 188 -1.32 19.52 -10.56
N ILE A 189 -0.37 19.40 -9.64
CA ILE A 189 -0.32 18.31 -8.67
C ILE A 189 -0.53 18.94 -7.30
N GLN A 190 -1.54 18.46 -6.58
CA GLN A 190 -1.78 18.84 -5.19
C GLN A 190 -1.66 17.64 -4.26
N ILE A 191 -1.21 17.89 -3.04
CA ILE A 191 -0.95 16.87 -2.02
C ILE A 191 -1.61 17.33 -0.72
N ASP A 192 -2.64 16.59 -0.30
CA ASP A 192 -3.29 16.85 0.98
C ASP A 192 -2.59 16.03 2.07
N LEU A 193 -1.78 16.70 2.88
CA LEU A 193 -1.03 16.10 3.96
C LEU A 193 -1.88 15.82 5.20
N ALA A 194 -3.06 16.40 5.28
CA ALA A 194 -3.97 16.16 6.39
C ALA A 194 -4.78 14.88 6.22
N ARG A 195 -4.97 14.36 5.00
CA ARG A 195 -5.87 13.22 4.77
C ARG A 195 -5.37 11.91 5.34
N ARG A 196 -6.33 11.15 5.90
CA ARG A 196 -6.25 9.73 6.30
C ARG A 196 -7.54 9.05 5.89
N VAL A 197 -7.58 7.74 5.87
CA VAL A 197 -8.80 6.98 5.55
C VAL A 197 -9.95 7.33 6.51
N GLY A 198 -9.73 7.38 7.80
CA GLY A 198 -10.80 7.62 8.79
C GLY A 198 -10.73 8.96 9.52
N GLY A 199 -10.14 9.97 8.90
CA GLY A 199 -10.01 11.29 9.55
C GLY A 199 -8.89 12.11 8.97
N THR A 200 -8.09 12.75 9.83
CA THR A 200 -6.91 13.53 9.41
C THR A 200 -5.68 13.18 10.23
N SER A 201 -4.49 13.40 9.69
CA SER A 201 -3.28 13.56 10.49
C SER A 201 -3.43 14.82 11.37
N THR A 202 -2.82 14.81 12.54
CA THR A 202 -3.03 15.87 13.54
C THR A 202 -2.07 17.04 13.39
N ARG A 203 -0.89 16.80 12.82
CA ARG A 203 0.10 17.82 12.54
C ARG A 203 0.93 17.42 11.33
N GLN A 204 1.34 18.39 10.53
CA GLN A 204 2.12 18.17 9.32
C GLN A 204 3.27 19.18 9.23
N TYR A 205 4.29 18.76 8.53
CA TYR A 205 5.41 19.61 8.10
C TYR A 205 5.69 19.37 6.63
N ILE A 206 5.97 20.43 5.91
CA ILE A 206 6.44 20.38 4.52
C ILE A 206 7.56 21.37 4.30
N GLU A 207 8.54 20.99 3.49
CA GLU A 207 9.66 21.80 3.04
C GLU A 207 9.99 21.51 1.58
N ARG A 208 10.11 22.55 0.78
CA ARG A 208 10.70 22.48 -0.55
C ARG A 208 12.21 22.47 -0.41
N VAL A 209 12.87 21.41 -0.89
CA VAL A 209 14.32 21.19 -0.77
C VAL A 209 15.08 21.87 -1.92
N ASP A 210 14.54 21.72 -3.12
CA ASP A 210 15.09 22.27 -4.37
C ASP A 210 13.96 22.51 -5.40
N ASP A 211 14.32 22.75 -6.65
CA ASP A 211 13.37 23.04 -7.72
C ASP A 211 12.49 21.84 -8.17
N ARG A 212 12.74 20.63 -7.64
CA ARG A 212 12.01 19.41 -7.99
C ARG A 212 11.66 18.55 -6.78
N THR A 213 12.00 18.99 -5.58
CA THR A 213 11.98 18.11 -4.40
C THR A 213 11.28 18.77 -3.23
N ILE A 214 10.35 18.03 -2.62
CA ILE A 214 9.76 18.35 -1.33
C ILE A 214 10.02 17.21 -0.35
N ARG A 215 10.05 17.53 0.95
CA ARG A 215 10.07 16.55 2.05
C ARG A 215 9.19 17.02 3.20
N GLY A 216 8.85 16.12 4.06
CA GLY A 216 8.05 16.46 5.24
C GLY A 216 7.57 15.24 5.98
N TRP A 217 6.54 15.45 6.80
CA TRP A 217 5.94 14.39 7.59
C TRP A 217 4.48 14.71 7.95
N MET A 218 3.75 13.65 8.26
CA MET A 218 2.39 13.67 8.76
C MET A 218 2.32 12.88 10.06
N ARG A 219 2.01 13.52 11.18
CA ARG A 219 1.79 12.87 12.45
C ARG A 219 0.33 12.41 12.58
N CYS A 220 0.13 11.14 12.86
CA CYS A 220 -1.16 10.50 12.98
C CYS A 220 -1.35 10.01 14.41
N THR A 221 -2.24 10.67 15.15
CA THR A 221 -2.57 10.34 16.53
C THR A 221 -4.02 9.88 16.65
N PRO A 222 -4.44 9.28 17.78
CA PRO A 222 -5.83 8.92 18.03
C PRO A 222 -6.83 10.08 17.91
N ALA A 223 -6.40 11.32 18.16
CA ALA A 223 -7.24 12.51 18.01
C ALA A 223 -7.65 12.75 16.54
N GLY A 224 -6.85 12.31 15.59
CA GLY A 224 -7.14 12.42 14.16
C GLY A 224 -8.03 11.31 13.59
N GLY A 225 -8.43 10.33 14.39
CA GLY A 225 -9.25 9.19 13.97
C GLY A 225 -8.49 7.88 13.87
N GLY A 226 -9.03 6.95 13.12
CA GLY A 226 -8.44 5.63 12.90
C GLY A 226 -8.55 4.71 14.10
N TRP A 227 -7.59 3.78 14.22
CA TRP A 227 -7.55 2.77 15.28
C TRP A 227 -7.66 3.33 16.71
N GLY A 228 -7.20 4.53 16.92
CA GLY A 228 -7.31 5.20 18.20
C GLY A 228 -8.74 5.43 18.72
N ASN A 229 -9.76 5.17 17.92
CA ASN A 229 -11.16 5.21 18.37
C ASN A 229 -11.53 4.05 19.30
N GLY A 230 -10.77 2.98 19.27
CA GLY A 230 -10.96 1.80 20.12
C GLY A 230 -9.98 1.76 21.28
N SER A 231 -9.61 0.56 21.68
CA SER A 231 -8.58 0.30 22.69
C SER A 231 -7.15 0.50 22.16
N GLY A 232 -6.95 0.52 20.85
CA GLY A 232 -5.68 0.82 20.23
C GLY A 232 -5.33 2.30 20.31
N LYS A 233 -4.05 2.60 20.38
CA LYS A 233 -3.50 3.96 20.49
C LYS A 233 -2.42 4.16 19.43
N ALA A 234 -2.79 3.92 18.16
CA ALA A 234 -1.87 4.13 17.05
C ALA A 234 -1.43 5.59 17.00
N ASP A 235 -0.16 5.81 17.26
CA ASP A 235 0.51 7.11 17.19
C ASP A 235 1.79 6.91 16.40
N TYR A 236 1.75 7.29 15.13
CA TYR A 236 2.82 7.12 14.17
C TYR A 236 3.02 8.35 13.34
N THR A 237 4.22 8.50 12.78
CA THR A 237 4.54 9.54 11.83
C THR A 237 4.97 8.92 10.51
N VAL A 238 4.38 9.38 9.41
CA VAL A 238 4.83 9.02 8.06
C VAL A 238 5.66 10.17 7.54
N TYR A 239 6.93 9.89 7.29
CA TYR A 239 7.88 10.80 6.66
C TYR A 239 7.91 10.53 5.17
N PHE A 240 8.09 11.58 4.37
CA PHE A 240 8.19 11.47 2.92
C PHE A 240 9.33 12.30 2.35
N TYR A 241 9.82 11.84 1.21
CA TYR A 241 10.74 12.58 0.33
C TYR A 241 10.27 12.36 -1.11
N ALA A 242 9.73 13.41 -1.74
CA ALA A 242 9.09 13.32 -3.06
C ALA A 242 9.81 14.17 -4.09
N GLN A 243 9.98 13.61 -5.29
CA GLN A 243 10.56 14.30 -6.44
C GLN A 243 9.57 14.32 -7.61
N PHE A 244 9.59 15.43 -8.35
CA PHE A 244 8.74 15.70 -9.51
C PHE A 244 9.58 15.72 -10.79
N SER A 245 9.08 15.15 -11.87
CA SER A 245 9.75 15.24 -13.18
C SER A 245 9.70 16.64 -13.79
N CYS A 246 8.75 17.47 -13.39
CA CYS A 246 8.68 18.90 -13.73
C CYS A 246 9.26 19.77 -12.60
N PRO A 247 9.78 20.98 -12.94
CA PRO A 247 10.26 21.91 -11.93
C PRO A 247 9.11 22.59 -11.18
N LEU A 248 9.30 22.83 -9.89
CA LEU A 248 8.40 23.52 -8.98
C LEU A 248 8.55 25.05 -9.14
N LYS A 249 8.11 25.59 -10.29
CA LYS A 249 8.21 27.04 -10.57
C LYS A 249 7.11 27.84 -9.92
N GLU A 250 5.87 27.38 -10.07
CA GLU A 250 4.70 27.91 -9.40
C GLU A 250 4.21 26.89 -8.38
N TYR A 251 4.25 27.24 -7.11
CA TYR A 251 3.90 26.35 -6.01
C TYR A 251 3.44 27.12 -4.80
N GLY A 252 2.82 26.44 -3.87
CA GLY A 252 2.43 27.00 -2.61
C GLY A 252 2.01 25.94 -1.59
N ILE A 253 1.72 26.43 -0.41
CA ILE A 253 1.21 25.64 0.70
C ILE A 253 -0.16 26.22 1.08
N TRP A 254 -1.14 25.39 1.36
CA TRP A 254 -2.37 25.85 2.02
C TRP A 254 -2.40 25.35 3.47
N SER A 255 -3.08 26.13 4.32
CA SER A 255 -3.31 25.78 5.72
C SER A 255 -4.72 26.15 6.10
N ALA A 256 -5.48 25.18 6.61
CA ALA A 256 -6.74 25.48 7.27
C ALA A 256 -6.49 25.74 8.76
N ASP A 257 -7.17 26.75 9.31
CA ASP A 257 -7.12 27.07 10.74
C ASP A 257 -7.97 26.08 11.54
N ILE A 258 -7.43 24.89 11.76
CA ILE A 258 -8.04 23.84 12.58
C ILE A 258 -7.40 23.83 13.96
N SER A 259 -8.16 24.13 14.98
CA SER A 259 -7.68 24.13 16.38
C SER A 259 -7.18 22.75 16.81
N ASP A 260 -6.10 22.70 17.59
CA ASP A 260 -5.55 21.47 18.18
C ASP A 260 -6.56 20.75 19.08
N ASN A 261 -7.50 21.47 19.66
CA ASN A 261 -8.55 20.91 20.52
C ASN A 261 -9.70 20.25 19.75
N TRP A 262 -9.73 20.39 18.44
CA TRP A 262 -10.76 19.74 17.63
C TRP A 262 -10.39 18.30 17.37
N THR A 263 -11.30 17.40 17.66
CA THR A 263 -11.19 16.03 17.16
C THR A 263 -11.38 16.06 15.65
N ARG A 264 -10.60 15.23 14.94
CA ARG A 264 -10.53 15.23 13.48
C ARG A 264 -10.88 13.86 12.90
N ARG A 265 -11.74 13.16 13.63
CA ARG A 265 -12.29 11.87 13.23
C ARG A 265 -13.28 12.04 12.08
N LEU A 266 -13.60 10.98 11.40
CA LEU A 266 -14.49 11.01 10.25
C LEU A 266 -15.78 11.79 10.47
N GLY A 267 -16.46 11.58 11.60
CA GLY A 267 -17.69 12.31 11.94
C GLY A 267 -17.48 13.80 12.17
N ASP A 268 -16.31 14.21 12.63
CA ASP A 268 -16.00 15.62 12.90
C ASP A 268 -15.61 16.37 11.64
N ILE A 269 -14.84 15.74 10.75
CA ILE A 269 -14.43 16.34 9.47
C ILE A 269 -15.59 16.44 8.45
N GLY A 270 -16.74 15.87 8.76
CA GLY A 270 -17.99 16.01 8.02
C GLY A 270 -18.88 17.16 8.52
N LYS A 271 -18.52 17.83 9.61
CA LYS A 271 -19.30 18.96 10.17
C LYS A 271 -19.15 20.22 9.31
N PRO A 272 -20.23 21.01 9.15
CA PRO A 272 -20.18 22.23 8.35
C PRO A 272 -19.05 23.19 8.74
N GLU A 273 -18.80 23.36 10.02
CA GLU A 273 -17.79 24.29 10.54
C GLU A 273 -16.37 23.83 10.18
N TYR A 274 -16.13 22.52 10.15
CA TYR A 274 -14.84 21.95 9.71
C TYR A 274 -14.66 22.13 8.20
N ILE A 275 -15.68 21.80 7.45
CA ILE A 275 -15.68 21.92 5.98
C ILE A 275 -15.45 23.37 5.57
N ASP A 276 -16.14 24.33 6.20
CA ASP A 276 -16.00 25.76 5.93
C ASP A 276 -14.56 26.24 6.12
N ARG A 277 -13.90 25.85 7.22
CA ARG A 277 -12.48 26.21 7.45
C ARG A 277 -11.54 25.60 6.40
N VAL A 278 -11.82 24.38 5.94
CA VAL A 278 -10.98 23.74 4.92
C VAL A 278 -11.20 24.37 3.54
N ILE A 279 -12.43 24.73 3.19
CA ILE A 279 -12.74 25.46 1.94
C ILE A 279 -12.06 26.82 1.90
N HIS A 280 -12.04 27.53 3.04
CA HIS A 280 -11.43 28.84 3.18
C HIS A 280 -9.99 28.78 3.71
N ALA A 281 -9.29 27.66 3.48
CA ALA A 281 -7.88 27.55 3.86
C ALA A 281 -7.05 28.66 3.20
N GLU A 282 -6.18 29.27 3.98
CA GLU A 282 -5.25 30.28 3.48
C GLU A 282 -4.19 29.63 2.59
N THR A 283 -3.89 30.27 1.46
CA THR A 283 -2.87 29.81 0.52
C THR A 283 -1.65 30.72 0.54
N PHE A 284 -0.48 30.13 0.70
CA PHE A 284 0.81 30.81 0.79
C PHE A 284 1.63 30.54 -0.47
N HIS A 285 1.60 31.45 -1.42
CA HIS A 285 2.33 31.31 -2.68
C HIS A 285 3.85 31.42 -2.46
N LYS A 286 4.62 30.54 -3.11
CA LYS A 286 6.09 30.44 -3.01
C LYS A 286 6.62 30.33 -1.56
N ARG A 287 5.83 29.71 -0.72
CA ARG A 287 6.25 29.39 0.65
C ARG A 287 7.02 28.09 0.67
N ASP A 288 8.31 28.15 1.04
CA ASP A 288 9.23 27.01 0.98
C ASP A 288 9.00 26.00 2.11
N LYS A 289 8.53 26.43 3.27
CA LYS A 289 8.28 25.52 4.41
C LYS A 289 7.18 26.01 5.34
N MET A 290 6.49 25.07 5.93
CA MET A 290 5.47 25.30 6.94
C MET A 290 5.29 24.08 7.83
N GLU A 291 5.03 24.32 9.10
CA GLU A 291 4.49 23.33 10.04
C GLU A 291 3.14 23.83 10.54
N GLY A 292 2.17 22.96 10.64
CA GLY A 292 0.83 23.34 11.07
C GLY A 292 -0.16 22.19 11.10
N ASN A 293 -1.42 22.58 11.18
CA ASN A 293 -2.57 21.69 11.26
C ASN A 293 -3.38 21.81 9.96
N HIS A 294 -3.58 20.72 9.26
CA HIS A 294 -4.32 20.67 8.00
C HIS A 294 -3.60 21.41 6.86
N LEU A 295 -2.37 20.98 6.59
CA LEU A 295 -1.56 21.49 5.49
C LEU A 295 -1.78 20.68 4.22
N GLY A 296 -1.59 21.35 3.09
CA GLY A 296 -1.34 20.71 1.81
C GLY A 296 -0.36 21.51 0.98
N PHE A 297 0.08 20.91 -0.10
CA PHE A 297 1.02 21.48 -1.05
C PHE A 297 0.45 21.42 -2.47
N TYR A 298 0.77 22.39 -3.29
CA TYR A 298 0.47 22.35 -4.72
C TYR A 298 1.62 22.90 -5.55
N THR A 299 1.72 22.38 -6.78
CA THR A 299 2.58 22.96 -7.83
C THR A 299 1.80 23.02 -9.13
N GLU A 300 1.94 24.15 -9.84
CA GLU A 300 1.23 24.44 -11.08
C GLU A 300 2.20 24.55 -12.27
N PHE A 301 1.74 24.11 -13.43
CA PHE A 301 2.51 24.15 -14.66
C PHE A 301 1.56 24.14 -15.88
N PRO A 302 1.96 24.75 -17.01
CA PRO A 302 1.23 24.54 -18.25
C PRO A 302 1.54 23.16 -18.82
N THR A 303 0.57 22.59 -19.54
CA THR A 303 0.73 21.31 -20.26
C THR A 303 0.26 21.45 -21.71
N GLU A 304 0.90 20.69 -22.59
CA GLU A 304 0.37 20.34 -23.92
C GLU A 304 -0.38 19.00 -23.83
N GLU A 305 -1.03 18.60 -24.93
CA GLU A 305 -1.75 17.33 -24.98
C GLU A 305 -0.79 16.16 -24.75
N ASP A 306 -1.20 15.21 -23.93
CA ASP A 306 -0.44 14.01 -23.56
C ASP A 306 0.88 14.26 -22.78
N ASP A 307 1.09 15.46 -22.22
CA ASP A 307 2.24 15.72 -21.36
C ASP A 307 2.20 14.81 -20.11
N GLU A 308 3.32 14.14 -19.83
CA GLU A 308 3.47 13.26 -18.68
C GLU A 308 4.25 13.91 -17.53
N VAL A 309 3.69 13.88 -16.35
CA VAL A 309 4.39 14.25 -15.10
C VAL A 309 4.47 13.05 -14.18
N VAL A 310 5.70 12.77 -13.74
CA VAL A 310 5.98 11.66 -12.80
C VAL A 310 6.30 12.24 -11.43
N VAL A 311 5.66 11.68 -10.40
CA VAL A 311 5.99 11.89 -8.99
C VAL A 311 6.52 10.58 -8.42
N LYS A 312 7.69 10.61 -7.82
CA LYS A 312 8.27 9.48 -7.11
C LYS A 312 8.52 9.85 -5.66
N THR A 313 8.06 9.03 -4.75
CA THR A 313 8.06 9.34 -3.31
C THR A 313 8.55 8.15 -2.51
N GLY A 314 9.62 8.34 -1.76
CA GLY A 314 10.03 7.42 -0.70
C GLY A 314 9.30 7.76 0.59
N ILE A 315 8.90 6.75 1.35
CA ILE A 315 8.33 6.90 2.69
C ILE A 315 9.20 6.21 3.74
N SER A 316 9.07 6.66 4.97
CA SER A 316 9.70 6.08 6.16
C SER A 316 8.80 6.31 7.37
N PHE A 317 8.85 5.41 8.35
CA PHE A 317 8.23 5.63 9.65
C PHE A 317 9.24 6.10 10.71
N VAL A 318 10.50 6.31 10.32
CA VAL A 318 11.61 6.67 11.19
C VAL A 318 11.92 8.17 11.14
N ARG A 319 12.21 8.69 9.93
CA ARG A 319 12.64 10.09 9.71
C ARG A 319 12.65 10.47 8.23
N MET A 320 12.64 11.79 7.94
CA MET A 320 12.72 12.30 6.55
C MET A 320 13.97 11.80 5.81
N LYS A 321 15.12 11.66 6.51
CA LYS A 321 16.33 11.11 5.92
C LYS A 321 16.18 9.64 5.51
N GLY A 322 15.42 8.84 6.27
CA GLY A 322 15.06 7.47 5.90
C GLY A 322 14.28 7.44 4.58
N ALA A 323 13.26 8.27 4.45
CA ALA A 323 12.47 8.40 3.22
C ALA A 323 13.34 8.80 2.00
N GLU A 324 14.29 9.72 2.19
CA GLU A 324 15.26 10.10 1.15
C GLU A 324 16.14 8.92 0.74
N MET A 325 16.67 8.18 1.72
CA MET A 325 17.55 7.04 1.45
C MET A 325 16.80 5.90 0.76
N ASN A 326 15.56 5.62 1.18
CA ASN A 326 14.69 4.66 0.53
C ASN A 326 14.49 5.03 -0.96
N LEU A 327 14.16 6.29 -1.25
CA LEU A 327 13.98 6.74 -2.63
C LEU A 327 15.26 6.60 -3.45
N LYS A 328 16.39 7.05 -2.92
CA LYS A 328 17.70 7.02 -3.63
C LYS A 328 18.19 5.60 -3.89
N ALA A 329 17.89 4.67 -3.00
CA ALA A 329 18.27 3.27 -3.15
C ALA A 329 17.44 2.56 -4.24
N GLU A 330 16.14 2.81 -4.28
CA GLU A 330 15.21 2.01 -5.08
C GLU A 330 14.82 2.64 -6.41
N VAL A 331 14.73 3.99 -6.49
CA VAL A 331 14.15 4.68 -7.65
C VAL A 331 15.13 5.68 -8.25
N ARG A 332 15.91 5.22 -9.24
CA ARG A 332 16.84 6.04 -10.02
C ARG A 332 16.23 6.39 -11.38
N GLY A 333 16.12 7.69 -11.67
CA GLY A 333 15.55 8.19 -12.93
C GLY A 333 14.02 8.25 -12.92
N TRP A 334 13.44 8.43 -14.13
CA TRP A 334 12.03 8.78 -14.31
C TRP A 334 11.23 7.78 -15.17
N ASN A 335 11.83 6.66 -15.57
CA ASN A 335 11.17 5.65 -16.40
C ASN A 335 10.17 4.85 -15.57
N PHE A 336 8.92 5.28 -15.57
CA PHE A 336 7.81 4.64 -14.89
C PHE A 336 7.64 3.15 -15.26
N ASP A 337 7.69 2.85 -16.56
CA ASP A 337 7.43 1.49 -17.06
C ASP A 337 8.47 0.49 -16.55
N ARG A 338 9.72 0.92 -16.39
CA ARG A 338 10.78 0.08 -15.78
C ARG A 338 10.40 -0.36 -14.36
N TYR A 339 9.82 0.52 -13.55
CA TYR A 339 9.43 0.20 -12.17
C TYR A 339 8.18 -0.65 -12.12
N ARG A 340 7.20 -0.37 -13.00
CA ARG A 340 6.02 -1.24 -13.18
C ARG A 340 6.44 -2.67 -13.53
N ASP A 341 7.34 -2.85 -14.48
CA ASP A 341 7.79 -4.16 -14.93
C ASP A 341 8.62 -4.87 -13.84
N LYS A 342 9.40 -4.10 -13.05
CA LYS A 342 10.11 -4.62 -11.88
C LYS A 342 9.14 -5.10 -10.79
N ALA A 343 8.11 -4.33 -10.47
CA ALA A 343 7.09 -4.71 -9.49
C ALA A 343 6.36 -6.00 -9.92
N ALA A 344 5.97 -6.08 -11.20
CA ALA A 344 5.37 -7.29 -11.75
C ALA A 344 6.32 -8.49 -11.69
N SER A 345 7.63 -8.29 -11.90
CA SER A 345 8.64 -9.36 -11.80
C SER A 345 8.81 -9.87 -10.37
N LEU A 346 8.79 -8.98 -9.37
CA LEU A 346 8.81 -9.37 -7.95
C LEU A 346 7.58 -10.22 -7.59
N TRP A 347 6.42 -9.87 -8.13
CA TRP A 347 5.21 -10.67 -7.95
C TRP A 347 5.28 -12.02 -8.68
N ASP A 348 5.81 -12.07 -9.91
CA ASP A 348 6.01 -13.34 -10.61
C ASP A 348 6.92 -14.28 -9.81
N GLU A 349 7.99 -13.77 -9.21
CA GLU A 349 8.88 -14.53 -8.34
C GLU A 349 8.14 -15.04 -7.10
N ALA A 350 7.46 -14.15 -6.35
CA ALA A 350 6.72 -14.51 -5.15
C ALA A 350 5.61 -15.54 -5.42
N LEU A 351 4.82 -15.33 -6.46
CA LEU A 351 3.74 -16.23 -6.85
C LEU A 351 4.25 -17.58 -7.39
N SER A 352 5.47 -17.62 -7.92
CA SER A 352 6.07 -18.85 -8.46
C SER A 352 6.40 -19.91 -7.41
N LYS A 353 6.32 -19.57 -6.13
CA LYS A 353 6.45 -20.53 -5.02
C LYS A 353 5.40 -21.63 -5.08
N ILE A 354 4.22 -21.35 -5.65
CA ILE A 354 3.19 -22.35 -5.93
C ILE A 354 2.76 -22.22 -7.39
N LYS A 355 2.98 -23.28 -8.17
CA LYS A 355 2.54 -23.33 -9.58
C LYS A 355 1.39 -24.28 -9.71
N VAL A 356 0.25 -23.77 -10.19
CA VAL A 356 -0.93 -24.58 -10.50
C VAL A 356 -1.14 -24.67 -12.00
N SER A 357 -1.65 -25.81 -12.46
CA SER A 357 -2.00 -26.07 -13.85
C SER A 357 -3.39 -26.66 -13.94
N GLY A 358 -4.00 -26.61 -15.13
CA GLY A 358 -5.39 -27.04 -15.33
C GLY A 358 -6.41 -26.01 -14.89
N GLY A 359 -7.68 -26.40 -14.84
CA GLY A 359 -8.80 -25.52 -14.53
C GLY A 359 -9.03 -24.39 -15.55
N THR A 360 -10.03 -23.56 -15.27
CA THR A 360 -10.34 -22.38 -16.09
C THR A 360 -9.37 -21.23 -15.77
N ARG A 361 -9.38 -20.18 -16.62
CA ARG A 361 -8.65 -18.94 -16.32
C ARG A 361 -9.15 -18.31 -15.01
N ASP A 362 -10.45 -18.30 -14.78
CA ASP A 362 -11.06 -17.74 -13.56
C ASP A 362 -10.60 -18.48 -12.30
N MET A 363 -10.54 -19.81 -12.32
CA MET A 363 -10.03 -20.60 -11.19
C MET A 363 -8.57 -20.24 -10.87
N ARG A 364 -7.73 -20.07 -11.89
CA ARG A 364 -6.34 -19.60 -11.71
C ARG A 364 -6.27 -18.17 -11.21
N THR A 365 -7.16 -17.28 -11.72
CA THR A 365 -7.28 -15.89 -11.24
C THR A 365 -7.65 -15.87 -9.75
N ILE A 366 -8.63 -16.63 -9.32
CA ILE A 366 -9.01 -16.74 -7.90
C ILE A 366 -7.84 -17.24 -7.07
N PHE A 367 -7.17 -18.30 -7.51
CA PHE A 367 -6.05 -18.89 -6.79
C PHE A 367 -4.88 -17.91 -6.62
N TYR A 368 -4.39 -17.32 -7.72
CA TYR A 368 -3.25 -16.40 -7.65
C TYR A 368 -3.60 -15.07 -6.98
N THR A 369 -4.84 -14.60 -7.06
CA THR A 369 -5.28 -13.42 -6.30
C THR A 369 -5.34 -13.72 -4.81
N ALA A 370 -5.83 -14.89 -4.40
CA ALA A 370 -5.79 -15.29 -3.00
C ALA A 370 -4.34 -15.41 -2.49
N LEU A 371 -3.46 -16.04 -3.25
CA LEU A 371 -2.04 -16.14 -2.91
C LEU A 371 -1.37 -14.76 -2.81
N TYR A 372 -1.65 -13.84 -3.76
CA TYR A 372 -1.22 -12.45 -3.73
C TYR A 372 -1.64 -11.75 -2.42
N HIS A 373 -2.90 -11.87 -2.00
CA HIS A 373 -3.38 -11.26 -0.77
C HIS A 373 -2.65 -11.76 0.48
N THR A 374 -2.19 -13.01 0.51
CA THR A 374 -1.41 -13.55 1.64
C THR A 374 -0.02 -12.95 1.77
N MET A 375 0.45 -12.21 0.76
CA MET A 375 1.80 -11.63 0.68
C MET A 375 1.80 -10.08 0.70
N ILE A 376 0.68 -9.46 1.05
CA ILE A 376 0.61 -8.00 1.25
C ILE A 376 1.08 -7.63 2.66
N ASP A 377 0.54 -8.30 3.67
CA ASP A 377 0.91 -8.14 5.08
C ASP A 377 1.38 -9.49 5.67
N PRO A 378 2.31 -9.51 6.62
CA PRO A 378 2.89 -8.39 7.38
C PRO A 378 3.95 -7.63 6.55
N ARG A 379 3.76 -6.32 6.44
CA ARG A 379 4.64 -5.45 5.64
C ARG A 379 5.95 -5.14 6.34
N ALA A 380 6.96 -4.77 5.55
CA ALA A 380 8.22 -4.24 6.06
C ALA A 380 7.97 -2.92 6.82
N PHE A 381 8.69 -2.76 7.93
CA PHE A 381 8.66 -1.57 8.77
C PHE A 381 10.07 -1.00 9.00
N THR A 382 11.04 -1.58 8.33
CA THR A 382 12.47 -1.23 8.36
C THR A 382 12.81 -0.44 7.10
N ASP A 383 13.51 0.68 7.23
CA ASP A 383 14.10 1.40 6.09
C ASP A 383 15.24 0.59 5.45
N VAL A 384 15.68 0.96 4.24
CA VAL A 384 16.79 0.30 3.53
C VAL A 384 18.12 0.35 4.32
N THR A 385 18.20 1.17 5.35
CA THR A 385 19.34 1.29 6.27
C THR A 385 19.34 0.30 7.42
N GLY A 386 18.27 -0.53 7.54
CA GLY A 386 18.04 -1.38 8.69
C GLY A 386 17.41 -0.65 9.89
N GLU A 387 17.12 0.66 9.77
CA GLU A 387 16.51 1.44 10.85
C GLU A 387 14.99 1.24 10.88
N TYR A 388 14.42 1.21 12.10
CA TYR A 388 12.98 1.19 12.34
C TYR A 388 12.64 1.91 13.65
N ILE A 389 11.39 2.31 13.80
CA ILE A 389 10.89 2.87 15.06
C ILE A 389 10.40 1.75 15.96
N GLY A 390 10.89 1.69 17.18
CA GLY A 390 10.50 0.69 18.18
C GLY A 390 9.19 1.03 18.89
N GLY A 391 8.69 0.08 19.67
CA GLY A 391 7.53 0.27 20.56
C GLY A 391 7.78 1.30 21.65
N ASP A 392 9.03 1.51 22.03
CA ASP A 392 9.52 2.55 22.95
C ASP A 392 9.62 3.95 22.30
N LYS A 393 9.23 4.08 21.04
CA LYS A 393 9.37 5.31 20.24
C LYS A 393 10.83 5.74 19.99
N GLN A 394 11.79 4.85 20.19
CA GLN A 394 13.19 5.09 19.84
C GLN A 394 13.51 4.50 18.47
N VAL A 395 14.56 5.04 17.85
CA VAL A 395 15.09 4.49 16.61
C VAL A 395 16.01 3.33 16.93
N HIS A 396 15.66 2.17 16.41
CA HIS A 396 16.48 0.97 16.45
C HIS A 396 17.07 0.65 15.09
N LYS A 397 18.08 -0.21 15.06
CA LYS A 397 18.70 -0.71 13.83
C LYS A 397 18.94 -2.20 13.94
N THR A 398 18.67 -2.93 12.88
CA THR A 398 19.01 -4.35 12.73
C THR A 398 19.47 -4.65 11.31
N ASP A 399 20.42 -5.56 11.19
CA ASP A 399 20.83 -6.16 9.92
C ASP A 399 20.47 -7.66 9.86
N ASP A 400 19.87 -8.21 10.95
CA ASP A 400 19.58 -9.64 11.11
C ASP A 400 18.19 -10.05 10.61
N PHE A 401 17.23 -9.11 10.60
CA PHE A 401 15.86 -9.36 10.17
C PHE A 401 15.19 -8.07 9.68
N ILE A 402 14.12 -8.22 8.92
CA ILE A 402 13.24 -7.10 8.56
C ILE A 402 12.19 -6.96 9.65
N LYS A 403 12.18 -5.83 10.38
CA LYS A 403 11.06 -5.51 11.28
C LYS A 403 9.80 -5.44 10.46
N ARG A 404 8.77 -6.18 10.89
CA ARG A 404 7.47 -6.24 10.23
C ARG A 404 6.37 -5.74 11.15
N THR A 405 5.30 -5.26 10.56
CA THR A 405 4.12 -4.76 11.26
C THR A 405 2.85 -5.22 10.56
N VAL A 406 1.71 -4.98 11.19
CA VAL A 406 0.36 -5.38 10.76
C VAL A 406 0.16 -6.88 10.96
N PHE A 407 -0.02 -7.25 12.24
CA PHE A 407 -0.34 -8.60 12.64
C PHE A 407 -1.79 -8.71 13.11
N SER A 408 -2.68 -9.09 12.21
CA SER A 408 -4.08 -9.42 12.54
C SER A 408 -4.18 -10.86 13.07
N GLY A 409 -3.59 -11.09 14.25
CA GLY A 409 -3.23 -12.42 14.73
C GLY A 409 -4.37 -13.44 14.73
N TRP A 410 -5.56 -13.05 15.20
CA TRP A 410 -6.72 -13.94 15.25
C TRP A 410 -7.15 -14.48 13.88
N ASP A 411 -6.90 -13.70 12.83
CA ASP A 411 -7.25 -14.06 11.45
C ASP A 411 -6.14 -14.89 10.81
N VAL A 412 -4.90 -14.42 10.87
CA VAL A 412 -3.79 -14.90 10.03
C VAL A 412 -3.10 -16.18 10.56
N PHE A 413 -3.22 -16.48 11.87
CA PHE A 413 -2.61 -17.69 12.43
C PHE A 413 -3.24 -18.99 11.92
N ARG A 414 -4.47 -18.92 11.41
CA ARG A 414 -5.27 -20.08 11.00
C ARG A 414 -4.76 -20.75 9.74
N SER A 415 -4.38 -19.94 8.74
CA SER A 415 -3.98 -20.45 7.42
C SER A 415 -2.85 -19.68 6.77
N GLN A 416 -2.83 -18.33 6.87
CA GLN A 416 -1.80 -17.53 6.21
C GLN A 416 -0.40 -17.86 6.74
N PHE A 417 -0.16 -17.76 8.04
CA PHE A 417 1.15 -18.11 8.60
C PHE A 417 1.53 -19.58 8.42
N PRO A 418 0.64 -20.58 8.64
CA PRO A 418 0.93 -21.97 8.29
C PRO A 418 1.34 -22.18 6.83
N LEU A 419 0.74 -21.46 5.87
CA LEU A 419 1.17 -21.47 4.47
C LEU A 419 2.54 -20.81 4.32
N GLN A 420 2.75 -19.63 4.91
CA GLN A 420 4.01 -18.89 4.78
C GLN A 420 5.20 -19.66 5.41
N THR A 421 5.00 -20.45 6.45
CA THR A 421 6.06 -21.33 6.99
C THR A 421 6.57 -22.34 5.96
N ILE A 422 5.79 -22.66 4.93
CA ILE A 422 6.16 -23.60 3.85
C ILE A 422 6.83 -22.86 2.69
N ILE A 423 6.27 -21.73 2.26
CA ILE A 423 6.66 -21.07 1.02
C ILE A 423 7.58 -19.85 1.22
N ASN A 424 7.56 -19.22 2.39
CA ASN A 424 8.35 -18.03 2.75
C ASN A 424 8.78 -18.07 4.22
N PRO A 425 9.55 -19.08 4.66
CA PRO A 425 9.94 -19.25 6.05
C PRO A 425 10.73 -18.07 6.62
N GLU A 426 11.47 -17.34 5.79
CA GLU A 426 12.20 -16.12 6.17
C GLU A 426 11.27 -15.00 6.63
N VAL A 427 10.12 -14.81 5.96
CA VAL A 427 9.12 -13.81 6.36
C VAL A 427 8.51 -14.13 7.71
N VAL A 428 8.27 -15.42 7.97
CA VAL A 428 7.76 -15.88 9.27
C VAL A 428 8.81 -15.68 10.36
N ASN A 429 10.07 -15.97 10.07
CA ASN A 429 11.18 -15.72 10.99
C ASN A 429 11.30 -14.23 11.34
N ASP A 430 11.27 -13.35 10.35
CA ASP A 430 11.25 -11.89 10.54
C ASP A 430 10.11 -11.46 11.45
N MET A 431 8.91 -12.02 11.23
CA MET A 431 7.75 -11.68 12.06
C MET A 431 7.92 -12.13 13.52
N ILE A 432 8.52 -13.31 13.75
CA ILE A 432 8.82 -13.79 15.10
C ILE A 432 9.85 -12.89 15.78
N CYS A 433 10.93 -12.51 15.07
CA CYS A 433 11.89 -11.52 15.56
C CYS A 433 11.19 -10.19 15.89
N SER A 434 10.23 -9.78 15.07
CA SER A 434 9.43 -8.55 15.29
C SER A 434 8.55 -8.63 16.53
N PHE A 435 7.96 -9.81 16.83
CA PHE A 435 7.23 -10.01 18.08
C PHE A 435 8.14 -9.88 19.31
N ILE A 436 9.32 -10.53 19.27
CA ILE A 436 10.28 -10.51 20.36
C ILE A 436 10.76 -9.08 20.62
N SER A 437 11.21 -8.38 19.56
CA SER A 437 11.72 -7.02 19.68
C SER A 437 10.65 -6.06 20.22
N LEU A 438 9.41 -6.14 19.70
CA LEU A 438 8.31 -5.29 20.18
C LEU A 438 7.99 -5.54 21.66
N ALA A 439 7.98 -6.80 22.11
CA ALA A 439 7.74 -7.15 23.50
C ALA A 439 8.85 -6.63 24.44
N GLU A 440 10.09 -6.54 23.96
CA GLU A 440 11.22 -5.93 24.69
C GLU A 440 11.13 -4.42 24.71
N GLU A 441 10.94 -3.80 23.56
CA GLU A 441 10.86 -2.35 23.36
C GLU A 441 9.71 -1.75 24.18
N ASN A 442 8.55 -2.41 24.21
CA ASN A 442 7.42 -2.01 25.07
C ASN A 442 7.63 -2.32 26.56
N GLY A 443 8.67 -3.10 26.94
CA GLY A 443 8.91 -3.57 28.29
C GLY A 443 7.89 -4.58 28.81
N THR A 444 6.97 -5.03 27.96
CA THR A 444 5.84 -5.90 28.35
C THR A 444 6.26 -7.35 28.54
N LYS A 445 7.23 -7.83 27.74
CA LYS A 445 7.71 -9.22 27.73
C LYS A 445 6.60 -10.25 27.48
N TYR A 446 5.56 -9.85 26.71
CA TYR A 446 4.50 -10.72 26.20
C TYR A 446 4.07 -10.24 24.79
N TYR A 447 3.38 -11.09 24.03
CA TYR A 447 3.02 -10.83 22.65
C TYR A 447 1.66 -10.19 22.51
N ASP A 448 1.58 -9.20 21.61
CA ASP A 448 0.34 -8.60 21.20
C ASP A 448 -0.49 -9.59 20.37
N ARG A 449 -1.78 -9.65 20.67
CA ARG A 449 -2.74 -10.46 19.93
C ARG A 449 -3.03 -9.87 18.55
N TRP A 450 -3.00 -8.55 18.48
CA TRP A 450 -3.26 -7.78 17.29
C TRP A 450 -2.41 -6.51 17.30
N GLU A 451 -1.42 -6.44 16.42
CA GLU A 451 -0.43 -5.35 16.34
C GLU A 451 -0.64 -4.52 15.07
N PHE A 452 -0.51 -3.21 15.20
CA PHE A 452 -0.55 -2.25 14.11
C PHE A 452 0.42 -1.09 14.39
N LEU A 453 1.49 -0.98 13.62
CA LEU A 453 2.52 0.07 13.76
C LEU A 453 2.97 0.26 15.22
N ASN A 454 3.33 -0.84 15.87
CA ASN A 454 3.70 -0.96 17.29
C ASN A 454 2.55 -0.67 18.28
N ALA A 455 1.31 -0.47 17.83
CA ALA A 455 0.17 -0.27 18.71
C ALA A 455 -0.61 -1.57 18.91
N TYR A 456 -0.98 -1.85 20.15
CA TYR A 456 -1.86 -2.96 20.51
C TYR A 456 -3.31 -2.53 20.55
N SER A 457 -4.18 -3.22 19.82
CA SER A 457 -5.60 -2.87 19.78
C SER A 457 -6.45 -3.53 20.86
N GLY A 458 -6.01 -4.65 21.39
CA GLY A 458 -6.83 -5.51 22.26
C GLY A 458 -7.99 -6.20 21.55
N CYS A 459 -8.07 -6.13 20.21
CA CYS A 459 -9.12 -6.76 19.44
C CYS A 459 -9.04 -8.29 19.47
N MET A 460 -10.22 -8.94 19.30
CA MET A 460 -10.38 -10.39 19.18
C MET A 460 -10.02 -11.15 20.48
N VAL A 461 -9.73 -12.44 20.35
CA VAL A 461 -9.49 -13.36 21.48
C VAL A 461 -8.31 -14.29 21.20
N GLY A 462 -7.78 -14.92 22.26
CA GLY A 462 -6.68 -15.88 22.19
C GLY A 462 -5.31 -15.24 22.06
N ASN A 463 -4.29 -16.08 21.95
CA ASN A 463 -2.87 -15.71 21.86
C ASN A 463 -2.26 -16.24 20.55
N PRO A 464 -2.64 -15.70 19.40
CA PRO A 464 -2.28 -16.24 18.08
C PRO A 464 -0.77 -16.23 17.80
N ALA A 465 -0.01 -15.28 18.36
CA ALA A 465 1.45 -15.25 18.21
C ALA A 465 2.11 -16.52 18.75
N ILE A 466 1.62 -17.07 19.84
CA ILE A 466 2.13 -18.35 20.39
C ILE A 466 1.93 -19.49 19.38
N SER A 467 0.76 -19.55 18.74
CA SER A 467 0.47 -20.56 17.72
C SER A 467 1.39 -20.44 16.51
N VAL A 468 1.66 -19.20 16.04
CA VAL A 468 2.59 -18.92 14.94
C VAL A 468 4.00 -19.38 15.31
N ILE A 469 4.50 -19.03 16.49
CA ILE A 469 5.84 -19.38 16.96
C ILE A 469 5.98 -20.92 17.11
N ALA A 470 4.98 -21.58 17.70
CA ALA A 470 5.00 -23.02 17.91
C ALA A 470 4.99 -23.79 16.58
N ASP A 471 4.16 -23.38 15.61
CA ASP A 471 4.10 -23.97 14.28
C ASP A 471 5.43 -23.79 13.52
N ALA A 472 5.97 -22.56 13.53
CA ALA A 472 7.26 -22.24 12.93
C ALA A 472 8.41 -23.07 13.54
N TYR A 473 8.47 -23.15 14.87
CA TYR A 473 9.48 -23.94 15.58
C TYR A 473 9.42 -25.43 15.21
N ARG A 474 8.22 -26.01 15.16
CA ARG A 474 8.00 -27.43 14.77
C ARG A 474 8.43 -27.69 13.34
N LYS A 475 8.31 -26.72 12.44
CA LYS A 475 8.72 -26.80 11.03
C LYS A 475 10.19 -26.44 10.80
N GLY A 476 10.98 -26.18 11.86
CA GLY A 476 12.41 -25.95 11.79
C GLY A 476 12.83 -24.50 11.58
N ILE A 477 11.91 -23.54 11.61
CA ILE A 477 12.20 -22.11 11.57
C ILE A 477 12.64 -21.68 12.96
N ARG A 478 13.94 -21.37 13.12
CA ARG A 478 14.55 -21.15 14.45
C ARG A 478 15.66 -20.09 14.45
N ASN A 479 15.72 -19.24 13.42
CA ASN A 479 16.73 -18.16 13.35
C ASN A 479 16.28 -16.95 14.17
N TYR A 480 15.95 -17.18 15.44
CA TYR A 480 15.59 -16.19 16.44
C TYR A 480 15.96 -16.71 17.83
N ASP A 481 15.92 -15.86 18.87
CA ASP A 481 16.17 -16.30 20.25
C ASP A 481 15.01 -17.18 20.76
N VAL A 482 15.16 -18.49 20.58
CA VAL A 482 14.16 -19.49 20.95
C VAL A 482 13.83 -19.49 22.46
N LYS A 483 14.86 -19.27 23.31
CA LYS A 483 14.65 -19.25 24.77
C LYS A 483 13.81 -18.04 25.18
N LYS A 484 14.11 -16.89 24.61
CA LYS A 484 13.36 -15.65 24.83
C LYS A 484 11.94 -15.76 24.25
N ALA A 485 11.80 -16.31 23.04
CA ALA A 485 10.50 -16.56 22.43
C ALA A 485 9.61 -17.44 23.32
N TYR A 486 10.17 -18.51 23.89
CA TYR A 486 9.45 -19.38 24.81
C TYR A 486 9.08 -18.65 26.12
N ALA A 487 10.01 -17.93 26.75
CA ALA A 487 9.74 -17.18 27.97
C ALA A 487 8.60 -16.15 27.79
N TYR A 488 8.58 -15.45 26.67
CA TYR A 488 7.51 -14.48 26.37
C TYR A 488 6.21 -15.16 25.99
N ALA A 489 6.24 -16.34 25.40
CA ALA A 489 5.05 -17.16 25.17
C ALA A 489 4.40 -17.60 26.49
N VAL A 490 5.19 -18.06 27.47
CA VAL A 490 4.72 -18.38 28.82
C VAL A 490 4.12 -17.15 29.50
N ASN A 491 4.84 -16.02 29.48
CA ASN A 491 4.32 -14.78 30.03
C ASN A 491 2.98 -14.37 29.37
N THR A 492 2.84 -14.55 28.06
CA THR A 492 1.61 -14.21 27.33
C THR A 492 0.46 -15.12 27.72
N ALA A 493 0.73 -16.42 28.01
CA ALA A 493 -0.30 -17.37 28.38
C ALA A 493 -0.75 -17.18 29.85
N GLU A 494 0.18 -16.81 30.75
CA GLU A 494 -0.07 -16.78 32.20
C GLU A 494 -0.47 -15.39 32.72
N LYS A 495 0.02 -14.33 32.11
CA LYS A 495 -0.32 -12.97 32.55
C LYS A 495 -1.69 -12.55 32.05
N MET A 496 -2.61 -12.36 33.00
CA MET A 496 -3.64 -11.35 32.80
C MET A 496 -2.94 -10.00 32.87
N GLY A 497 -2.72 -9.36 31.73
CA GLY A 497 -2.28 -7.98 31.69
C GLY A 497 -3.28 -7.06 32.43
N ASN A 498 -2.86 -5.83 32.72
CA ASN A 498 -3.76 -4.78 33.23
C ASN A 498 -5.02 -4.58 32.37
N ASP A 499 -4.97 -5.01 31.13
CA ASP A 499 -6.13 -5.20 30.26
C ASP A 499 -6.58 -6.66 30.38
N LYS A 500 -7.70 -6.91 31.06
CA LYS A 500 -8.34 -8.23 31.25
C LYS A 500 -8.60 -9.04 29.97
N LYS A 501 -8.16 -8.53 28.83
CA LYS A 501 -8.29 -9.14 27.51
C LYS A 501 -7.02 -9.87 27.05
N LEU A 502 -5.93 -9.79 27.77
CA LEU A 502 -4.72 -10.56 27.54
C LEU A 502 -4.79 -11.89 28.32
N GLY A 503 -4.36 -12.97 27.67
CA GLY A 503 -4.41 -14.30 28.26
C GLY A 503 -5.64 -15.13 27.85
N TYR A 504 -5.59 -16.40 28.16
CA TYR A 504 -6.70 -17.35 27.94
C TYR A 504 -7.70 -17.39 29.09
N VAL A 505 -7.49 -16.63 30.15
CA VAL A 505 -8.29 -16.67 31.38
C VAL A 505 -9.11 -15.40 31.51
#